data_6901e41d193051ddcf6e26b27073bc91
#
_entry.id   6901e41d193051ddcf6e26b27073bc91
#
_cell.length_a   1.000
_cell.length_b   1.000
_cell.length_c   1.000
_cell.angle_alpha   90.00
_cell.angle_beta   90.00
_cell.angle_gamma   90.00
#
_symmetry.space_group_name_H-M   'P 1'
#
loop_
_entity.id
_entity.type
_entity.pdbx_description
1 polymer ?
#
loop_
_entity_poly.entity_id
_entity_poly.type
_entity_poly.pdbx_seq_one_letter_code
_entity_poly.pdbx_strand_id
1 'polypeptide(L)'
;MVAYRSALYAILIKPFFFKYLPYTHSGFFIKGGWHPHCSGWIVVRIFNSYVPARSLVLLLGEIAAVCVSFSLAIVISFGGESRDVFANQQAIVKILAVAFLAFLCSHYLELHDLRRLNSQGEIQSRILKLVGILSFILAAVSYLFPEFKVGRYVFLTGLIILAVVWSSWRWAYVRLISLRALREKVYLLGNGERALRIREAIETRSELGMDLVGVSSGDNGHFNIESLAKTLRDLQDRRAVDRVIVALADRRSIMPVNELLNVRLHGIRVEDGTSILEKVTGKIEVDELHPSWLIFGDGFHLTQRRWFLRRIISTLLALALTILTLPLIPIITILIKLTSPGPVLYRQKRVGLRGRVFDCFKFRTMRCDAEADSGPTWASDDDPRITRFGKFLRRSRLDEIPQIWNVLRGDMAFVGPRPERPEFVTKLSQEIPYYNVRHAARPGITGWAQINYGYGSSVEEAKEKLRFDLYYIRNISVMLDLLIVFYTLRAVIIGRGVR
;
A
#
# COMPACT_ATOMS: atom_id res chain seq x y z
N MET A 1 1.51 49.97 6.67
CA MET A 1 0.98 48.84 5.85
C MET A 1 1.86 47.58 5.89
N VAL A 2 2.95 47.57 6.63
CA VAL A 2 3.89 46.40 6.72
C VAL A 2 3.64 45.57 7.98
N ALA A 3 2.96 46.09 8.99
CA ALA A 3 2.71 45.37 10.26
C ALA A 3 1.49 44.41 10.25
N TYR A 4 0.67 44.44 9.18
CA TYR A 4 -0.53 43.57 9.08
C TYR A 4 -0.27 42.25 8.35
N ARG A 5 0.85 42.13 7.64
CA ARG A 5 1.22 40.86 6.92
C ARG A 5 1.90 39.83 7.80
N SER A 6 2.54 40.23 8.88
CA SER A 6 3.22 39.30 9.80
C SER A 6 2.26 38.64 10.80
N ALA A 7 1.11 39.23 11.09
CA ALA A 7 0.10 38.66 11.99
C ALA A 7 -0.75 37.58 11.32
N LEU A 8 -0.96 37.64 9.99
CA LEU A 8 -1.75 36.65 9.26
C LEU A 8 -0.98 35.32 9.03
N TYR A 9 0.35 35.39 8.94
CA TYR A 9 1.19 34.23 8.81
C TYR A 9 1.29 33.39 10.10
N ALA A 10 1.14 34.03 11.26
CA ALA A 10 1.20 33.36 12.57
C ALA A 10 -0.12 32.65 12.94
N ILE A 11 -1.25 33.03 12.34
CA ILE A 11 -2.59 32.51 12.69
C ILE A 11 -3.00 31.33 11.82
N LEU A 12 -2.49 31.18 10.57
CA LEU A 12 -2.93 30.17 9.63
C LEU A 12 -2.07 28.89 9.58
N ILE A 13 -0.87 28.90 10.12
CA ILE A 13 0.04 27.72 10.01
C ILE A 13 0.24 26.98 11.33
N LYS A 14 -0.04 27.59 12.49
CA LYS A 14 0.19 26.97 13.79
C LYS A 14 -0.83 25.93 14.30
N PRO A 15 -2.12 25.88 13.93
CA PRO A 15 -3.02 24.91 14.56
C PRO A 15 -3.11 23.55 13.89
N PHE A 16 -2.55 23.33 12.69
CA PHE A 16 -2.80 22.07 11.98
C PHE A 16 -1.68 21.02 12.11
N PHE A 17 -0.46 21.43 12.43
CA PHE A 17 0.69 20.50 12.47
C PHE A 17 1.04 19.97 13.87
N PHE A 18 0.54 20.59 14.95
CA PHE A 18 0.99 20.28 16.33
C PHE A 18 0.02 19.42 17.16
N LYS A 19 -1.13 19.02 16.63
CA LYS A 19 -2.16 18.32 17.42
C LYS A 19 -2.10 16.79 17.37
N TYR A 20 -1.13 16.21 16.63
CA TYR A 20 -0.99 14.75 16.49
C TYR A 20 0.45 14.24 16.69
N LEU A 21 1.30 14.96 17.38
CA LEU A 21 2.52 14.40 17.94
C LEU A 21 2.20 13.81 19.31
N PRO A 22 2.48 12.52 19.56
CA PRO A 22 2.37 11.98 20.91
C PRO A 22 3.38 12.69 21.80
N TYR A 23 2.87 13.23 22.92
CA TYR A 23 3.64 13.80 24.00
C TYR A 23 4.72 12.78 24.43
N THR A 24 5.98 13.07 24.18
CA THR A 24 7.09 12.52 24.94
C THR A 24 7.60 13.63 25.86
N HIS A 25 7.09 13.63 27.10
CA HIS A 25 7.74 14.33 28.20
C HIS A 25 9.06 13.63 28.52
N SER A 26 10.15 14.33 28.43
CA SER A 26 11.19 14.46 29.45
C SER A 26 12.39 15.18 28.86
N GLY A 27 12.42 16.50 29.03
CA GLY A 27 13.66 17.27 28.94
C GLY A 27 14.46 17.04 30.19
N PHE A 28 15.51 16.23 30.14
CA PHE A 28 16.63 16.29 31.10
C PHE A 28 17.79 16.99 30.40
N PHE A 29 18.07 18.19 30.84
CA PHE A 29 19.30 18.91 30.49
C PHE A 29 20.49 18.21 31.17
N ILE A 30 21.28 17.47 30.39
CA ILE A 30 22.64 17.08 30.79
C ILE A 30 23.62 17.73 29.82
N LYS A 31 24.57 18.52 30.38
CA LYS A 31 25.71 19.07 29.65
C LYS A 31 26.49 17.93 28.97
N GLY A 32 26.39 17.83 27.68
CA GLY A 32 27.16 16.88 26.87
C GLY A 32 26.67 16.93 25.46
N GLY A 33 27.55 17.19 24.50
CA GLY A 33 27.39 17.52 23.10
C GLY A 33 26.15 16.98 22.39
N TRP A 34 25.61 17.77 21.51
CA TRP A 34 24.59 17.43 20.55
C TRP A 34 25.08 16.26 19.67
N HIS A 35 24.73 15.03 20.04
CA HIS A 35 24.67 13.95 19.07
C HIS A 35 23.24 13.92 18.52
N PRO A 36 23.04 14.11 17.22
CA PRO A 36 21.73 13.88 16.61
C PRO A 36 21.46 12.37 16.73
N HIS A 37 20.70 11.98 17.75
CA HIS A 37 20.07 10.67 17.72
C HIS A 37 19.18 10.65 16.49
N CYS A 38 19.65 10.10 15.39
CA CYS A 38 18.83 9.62 14.31
C CYS A 38 17.91 8.52 14.88
N SER A 39 16.85 8.92 15.57
CA SER A 39 15.77 8.03 15.92
C SER A 39 15.14 7.59 14.60
N GLY A 40 15.62 6.45 14.08
CA GLY A 40 15.22 5.90 12.81
C GLY A 40 13.70 5.73 12.74
N TRP A 41 13.04 6.57 12.02
CA TRP A 41 11.66 6.44 11.63
C TRP A 41 11.61 5.41 10.49
N ILE A 42 11.62 4.14 10.83
CA ILE A 42 11.65 3.07 9.83
C ILE A 42 10.34 3.01 9.08
N VAL A 43 9.23 3.20 9.79
CA VAL A 43 7.89 3.12 9.22
C VAL A 43 7.03 4.19 9.86
N VAL A 44 6.44 5.04 9.03
CA VAL A 44 5.49 6.06 9.45
C VAL A 44 4.08 5.53 9.26
N ARG A 45 3.23 5.64 10.27
CA ARG A 45 1.82 5.30 10.16
C ARG A 45 1.09 6.49 9.54
N ILE A 46 0.81 6.41 8.25
CA ILE A 46 0.04 7.43 7.53
C ILE A 46 -1.37 6.88 7.31
N PHE A 47 -2.39 7.54 7.88
CA PHE A 47 -3.79 7.16 7.75
C PHE A 47 -4.08 5.66 7.98
N ASN A 48 -3.47 5.08 9.01
CA ASN A 48 -3.57 3.66 9.34
C ASN A 48 -2.81 2.68 8.43
N SER A 49 -2.04 3.17 7.45
CA SER A 49 -1.14 2.38 6.61
C SER A 49 0.30 2.58 7.07
N TYR A 50 1.08 1.51 7.05
CA TYR A 50 2.50 1.57 7.38
C TYR A 50 3.32 1.82 6.12
N VAL A 51 3.93 3.00 6.02
CA VAL A 51 4.79 3.41 4.89
C VAL A 51 6.21 3.58 5.38
N PRO A 52 7.22 2.95 4.76
CA PRO A 52 8.62 3.18 5.10
C PRO A 52 8.97 4.67 4.97
N ALA A 53 9.56 5.27 5.99
CA ALA A 53 9.93 6.69 5.97
C ALA A 53 10.85 7.02 4.78
N ARG A 54 11.69 6.09 4.41
CA ARG A 54 12.58 6.20 3.25
C ARG A 54 11.81 6.33 1.93
N SER A 55 10.72 5.59 1.76
CA SER A 55 9.86 5.72 0.58
C SER A 55 9.22 7.11 0.50
N LEU A 56 8.92 7.74 1.65
CA LEU A 56 8.42 9.12 1.70
C LEU A 56 9.49 10.12 1.28
N VAL A 57 10.74 9.95 1.75
CA VAL A 57 11.87 10.81 1.34
C VAL A 57 12.10 10.70 -0.16
N LEU A 58 12.04 9.49 -0.72
CA LEU A 58 12.13 9.28 -2.15
C LEU A 58 11.06 10.04 -2.91
N LEU A 59 9.80 9.87 -2.48
CA LEU A 59 8.64 10.52 -3.09
C LEU A 59 8.72 12.05 -3.04
N LEU A 60 9.04 12.60 -1.87
CA LEU A 60 9.18 14.05 -1.68
C LEU A 60 10.31 14.61 -2.55
N GLY A 61 11.42 13.90 -2.66
CA GLY A 61 12.51 14.29 -3.53
C GLY A 61 12.15 14.23 -5.01
N GLU A 62 11.34 13.28 -5.44
CA GLU A 62 10.83 13.21 -6.82
C GLU A 62 9.88 14.37 -7.14
N ILE A 63 8.97 14.70 -6.23
CA ILE A 63 8.10 15.88 -6.38
C ILE A 63 8.95 17.16 -6.43
N ALA A 64 9.92 17.30 -5.56
CA ALA A 64 10.84 18.43 -5.54
C ALA A 64 11.65 18.52 -6.85
N ALA A 65 12.12 17.38 -7.38
CA ALA A 65 12.85 17.32 -8.65
C ALA A 65 12.01 17.87 -9.81
N VAL A 66 10.71 17.54 -9.88
CA VAL A 66 9.81 18.10 -10.90
C VAL A 66 9.64 19.59 -10.71
N CYS A 67 9.33 20.03 -9.49
CA CYS A 67 9.15 21.46 -9.20
C CYS A 67 10.40 22.28 -9.53
N VAL A 68 11.57 21.81 -9.13
CA VAL A 68 12.84 22.46 -9.41
C VAL A 68 13.11 22.52 -10.93
N SER A 69 12.89 21.42 -11.64
CA SER A 69 13.16 21.33 -13.09
C SER A 69 12.32 22.31 -13.89
N PHE A 70 11.02 22.39 -13.63
CA PHE A 70 10.15 23.32 -14.36
C PHE A 70 10.31 24.77 -13.89
N SER A 71 10.65 25.00 -12.61
CA SER A 71 11.01 26.35 -12.15
C SER A 71 12.29 26.85 -12.81
N LEU A 72 13.34 26.03 -12.91
CA LEU A 72 14.56 26.35 -13.62
C LEU A 72 14.30 26.59 -15.11
N ALA A 73 13.44 25.79 -15.74
CA ALA A 73 13.05 25.97 -17.14
C ALA A 73 12.38 27.33 -17.37
N ILE A 74 11.54 27.78 -16.45
CA ILE A 74 10.93 29.13 -16.52
C ILE A 74 11.99 30.20 -16.38
N VAL A 75 12.91 30.09 -15.41
CA VAL A 75 14.00 31.07 -15.23
C VAL A 75 14.88 31.13 -16.47
N ILE A 76 15.24 30.01 -17.06
CA ILE A 76 16.09 29.96 -18.27
C ILE A 76 15.35 30.56 -19.49
N SER A 77 14.02 30.29 -19.60
CA SER A 77 13.22 30.71 -20.76
C SER A 77 12.85 32.19 -20.72
N PHE A 78 12.64 32.78 -19.55
CA PHE A 78 12.15 34.15 -19.37
C PHE A 78 13.16 35.10 -18.73
N GLY A 79 14.32 34.60 -18.26
CA GLY A 79 15.38 35.42 -17.68
C GLY A 79 14.87 36.36 -16.58
N GLY A 80 15.06 37.66 -16.75
CA GLY A 80 14.67 38.71 -15.80
C GLY A 80 13.17 38.81 -15.57
N GLU A 81 12.32 38.45 -16.54
CA GLU A 81 10.83 38.46 -16.43
C GLU A 81 10.27 37.25 -15.71
N SER A 82 11.11 36.32 -15.31
CA SER A 82 10.66 35.09 -14.58
C SER A 82 9.88 35.39 -13.29
N ARG A 83 10.17 36.51 -12.60
CA ARG A 83 9.47 36.95 -11.41
C ARG A 83 7.99 37.24 -11.67
N ASP A 84 7.67 37.86 -12.79
CA ASP A 84 6.29 38.19 -13.17
C ASP A 84 5.52 36.93 -13.55
N VAL A 85 6.20 35.95 -14.19
CA VAL A 85 5.63 34.63 -14.48
C VAL A 85 5.30 33.88 -13.21
N PHE A 86 6.15 33.90 -12.18
CA PHE A 86 5.86 33.28 -10.88
C PHE A 86 4.85 34.04 -10.05
N ALA A 87 4.76 35.38 -10.20
CA ALA A 87 3.71 36.17 -9.54
C ALA A 87 2.31 35.80 -10.05
N ASN A 88 2.21 35.28 -11.26
CA ASN A 88 0.98 34.73 -11.79
C ASN A 88 0.74 33.35 -11.16
N GLN A 89 -0.34 33.23 -10.33
CA GLN A 89 -0.74 31.97 -9.68
C GLN A 89 -0.90 30.77 -10.64
N GLN A 90 -1.19 31.04 -11.92
CA GLN A 90 -1.33 29.99 -12.94
C GLN A 90 -0.02 29.21 -13.15
N ALA A 91 1.16 29.81 -13.05
CA ALA A 91 2.43 29.12 -13.23
C ALA A 91 2.64 28.08 -12.14
N ILE A 92 2.36 28.40 -10.89
CA ILE A 92 2.48 27.48 -9.74
C ILE A 92 1.49 26.32 -9.89
N VAL A 93 0.24 26.60 -10.27
CA VAL A 93 -0.78 25.56 -10.49
C VAL A 93 -0.35 24.61 -11.61
N LYS A 94 0.22 25.13 -12.72
CA LYS A 94 0.74 24.30 -13.80
C LYS A 94 1.90 23.42 -13.36
N ILE A 95 2.86 23.94 -12.59
CA ILE A 95 3.97 23.15 -12.04
C ILE A 95 3.44 22.03 -11.13
N LEU A 96 2.50 22.32 -10.23
CA LEU A 96 1.90 21.33 -9.36
C LEU A 96 1.11 20.25 -10.14
N ALA A 97 0.42 20.66 -11.20
CA ALA A 97 -0.27 19.70 -12.08
C ALA A 97 0.74 18.78 -12.81
N VAL A 98 1.86 19.32 -13.29
CA VAL A 98 2.93 18.51 -13.88
C VAL A 98 3.54 17.58 -12.84
N ALA A 99 3.78 18.04 -11.62
CA ALA A 99 4.30 17.22 -10.53
C ALA A 99 3.34 16.08 -10.17
N PHE A 100 2.05 16.33 -10.15
CA PHE A 100 1.03 15.32 -9.94
C PHE A 100 0.99 14.28 -11.07
N LEU A 101 1.04 14.71 -12.33
CA LEU A 101 1.10 13.80 -13.47
C LEU A 101 2.40 12.96 -13.47
N ALA A 102 3.54 13.58 -13.16
CA ALA A 102 4.81 12.89 -13.05
C ALA A 102 4.77 11.83 -11.92
N PHE A 103 4.16 12.17 -10.77
CA PHE A 103 3.92 11.22 -9.68
C PHE A 103 3.08 10.03 -10.14
N LEU A 104 1.98 10.26 -10.86
CA LEU A 104 1.15 9.17 -11.40
C LEU A 104 1.95 8.30 -12.37
N CYS A 105 2.72 8.90 -13.28
CA CYS A 105 3.59 8.18 -14.22
C CYS A 105 4.68 7.36 -13.51
N SER A 106 5.34 7.93 -12.49
CA SER A 106 6.40 7.25 -11.74
C SER A 106 5.86 6.05 -10.98
N HIS A 107 4.67 6.19 -10.41
CA HIS A 107 3.98 5.11 -9.74
C HIS A 107 3.53 4.01 -10.71
N TYR A 108 3.01 4.40 -11.89
CA TYR A 108 2.64 3.47 -12.95
C TYR A 108 3.83 2.64 -13.43
N LEU A 109 5.00 3.25 -13.60
CA LEU A 109 6.24 2.60 -14.03
C LEU A 109 6.98 1.82 -12.92
N GLU A 110 6.38 1.69 -11.73
CA GLU A 110 6.98 0.98 -10.58
C GLU A 110 8.34 1.55 -10.14
N LEU A 111 8.58 2.84 -10.36
CA LEU A 111 9.83 3.47 -9.96
C LEU A 111 10.04 3.49 -8.43
N HIS A 112 8.96 3.37 -7.65
CA HIS A 112 9.02 3.31 -6.18
C HIS A 112 9.33 1.91 -5.64
N ASP A 113 9.26 0.85 -6.45
CA ASP A 113 9.55 -0.51 -6.02
C ASP A 113 11.05 -0.82 -6.17
N LEU A 114 11.81 -0.48 -5.12
CA LEU A 114 13.26 -0.68 -5.08
C LEU A 114 13.67 -2.16 -5.18
N ARG A 115 12.76 -3.10 -4.92
CA ARG A 115 13.04 -4.54 -5.00
C ARG A 115 13.25 -5.03 -6.43
N ARG A 116 12.51 -4.42 -7.37
CA ARG A 116 12.53 -4.82 -8.79
C ARG A 116 13.60 -4.09 -9.59
N LEU A 117 14.23 -3.09 -8.99
CA LEU A 117 15.22 -2.24 -9.64
C LEU A 117 16.63 -2.69 -9.25
N ASN A 118 17.06 -3.84 -9.78
CA ASN A 118 18.36 -4.43 -9.44
C ASN A 118 19.55 -3.80 -10.19
N SER A 119 19.31 -3.06 -11.27
CA SER A 119 20.39 -2.46 -12.05
C SER A 119 20.18 -0.97 -12.33
N GLN A 120 21.28 -0.22 -12.36
CA GLN A 120 21.28 1.21 -12.73
C GLN A 120 20.69 1.43 -14.14
N GLY A 121 20.97 0.52 -15.08
CA GLY A 121 20.43 0.60 -16.44
C GLY A 121 18.91 0.47 -16.49
N GLU A 122 18.32 -0.37 -15.63
CA GLU A 122 16.87 -0.51 -15.55
C GLU A 122 16.20 0.76 -14.99
N ILE A 123 16.80 1.37 -13.96
CA ILE A 123 16.33 2.63 -13.39
C ILE A 123 16.32 3.72 -14.46
N GLN A 124 17.43 3.88 -15.22
CA GLN A 124 17.55 4.88 -16.28
C GLN A 124 16.54 4.64 -17.41
N SER A 125 16.37 3.39 -17.84
CA SER A 125 15.36 3.02 -18.84
C SER A 125 13.95 3.40 -18.41
N ARG A 126 13.59 3.19 -17.15
CA ARG A 126 12.26 3.56 -16.61
C ARG A 126 12.10 5.08 -16.49
N ILE A 127 13.15 5.82 -16.11
CA ILE A 127 13.12 7.28 -16.08
C ILE A 127 12.92 7.84 -17.50
N LEU A 128 13.60 7.29 -18.48
CA LEU A 128 13.44 7.72 -19.87
C LEU A 128 12.01 7.45 -20.38
N LYS A 129 11.45 6.28 -20.05
CA LYS A 129 10.04 5.96 -20.34
C LYS A 129 9.07 6.92 -19.64
N LEU A 130 9.36 7.29 -18.38
CA LEU A 130 8.56 8.27 -17.63
C LEU A 130 8.56 9.63 -18.37
N VAL A 131 9.73 10.14 -18.71
CA VAL A 131 9.86 11.43 -19.42
C VAL A 131 9.14 11.39 -20.76
N GLY A 132 9.25 10.28 -21.52
CA GLY A 132 8.53 10.08 -22.77
C GLY A 132 7.01 10.06 -22.60
N ILE A 133 6.48 9.30 -21.65
CA ILE A 133 5.04 9.25 -21.37
C ILE A 133 4.53 10.60 -20.86
N LEU A 134 5.28 11.25 -19.95
CA LEU A 134 4.92 12.55 -19.43
C LEU A 134 4.89 13.60 -20.52
N SER A 135 5.86 13.58 -21.46
CA SER A 135 5.89 14.50 -22.61
C SER A 135 4.66 14.34 -23.50
N PHE A 136 4.27 13.09 -23.78
CA PHE A 136 3.07 12.81 -24.57
C PHE A 136 1.78 13.29 -23.87
N ILE A 137 1.65 13.02 -22.57
CA ILE A 137 0.47 13.45 -21.79
C ILE A 137 0.40 14.98 -21.74
N LEU A 138 1.52 15.67 -21.46
CA LEU A 138 1.54 17.12 -21.40
C LEU A 138 1.25 17.77 -22.76
N ALA A 139 1.74 17.18 -23.86
CA ALA A 139 1.39 17.62 -25.21
C ALA A 139 -0.13 17.45 -25.48
N ALA A 140 -0.70 16.29 -25.15
CA ALA A 140 -2.12 16.03 -25.31
C ALA A 140 -2.98 16.98 -24.46
N VAL A 141 -2.62 17.19 -23.18
CA VAL A 141 -3.32 18.13 -22.29
C VAL A 141 -3.24 19.56 -22.83
N SER A 142 -2.06 19.99 -23.31
CA SER A 142 -1.88 21.33 -23.88
C SER A 142 -2.67 21.54 -25.19
N TYR A 143 -2.94 20.44 -25.93
CA TYR A 143 -3.76 20.47 -27.14
C TYR A 143 -5.25 20.54 -26.81
N LEU A 144 -5.70 19.71 -25.88
CA LEU A 144 -7.12 19.61 -25.49
C LEU A 144 -7.60 20.79 -24.62
N PHE A 145 -6.70 21.34 -23.82
CA PHE A 145 -6.98 22.43 -22.88
C PHE A 145 -5.97 23.57 -23.07
N PRO A 146 -6.22 24.51 -23.99
CA PRO A 146 -5.29 25.60 -24.27
C PRO A 146 -4.91 26.46 -23.07
N GLU A 147 -5.76 26.53 -22.04
CA GLU A 147 -5.50 27.26 -20.78
C GLU A 147 -4.32 26.65 -20.00
N PHE A 148 -4.10 25.33 -20.12
CA PHE A 148 -2.98 24.62 -19.49
C PHE A 148 -1.72 24.56 -20.37
N LYS A 149 -1.69 25.29 -21.48
CA LYS A 149 -0.56 25.31 -22.39
C LYS A 149 0.71 25.76 -21.66
N VAL A 150 1.73 24.89 -21.68
CA VAL A 150 3.08 25.21 -21.24
C VAL A 150 3.85 25.79 -22.44
N GLY A 151 4.58 26.88 -22.23
CA GLY A 151 5.37 27.49 -23.32
C GLY A 151 6.33 26.46 -23.94
N ARG A 152 6.47 26.45 -25.26
CA ARG A 152 7.26 25.46 -26.03
C ARG A 152 8.69 25.30 -25.50
N TYR A 153 9.35 26.43 -25.19
CA TYR A 153 10.70 26.40 -24.62
C TYR A 153 10.74 25.86 -23.21
N VAL A 154 9.81 26.27 -22.32
CA VAL A 154 9.69 25.75 -20.94
C VAL A 154 9.40 24.26 -20.96
N PHE A 155 8.58 23.79 -21.90
CA PHE A 155 8.27 22.38 -22.06
C PHE A 155 9.51 21.54 -22.40
N LEU A 156 10.26 21.93 -23.43
CA LEU A 156 11.43 21.17 -23.88
C LEU A 156 12.58 21.23 -22.86
N THR A 157 12.92 22.44 -22.40
CA THR A 157 13.97 22.63 -21.38
C THR A 157 13.62 21.97 -20.07
N GLY A 158 12.35 22.05 -19.65
CA GLY A 158 11.84 21.41 -18.44
C GLY A 158 11.98 19.90 -18.46
N LEU A 159 11.67 19.24 -19.57
CA LEU A 159 11.81 17.78 -19.71
C LEU A 159 13.28 17.33 -19.70
N ILE A 160 14.17 18.09 -20.35
CA ILE A 160 15.62 17.80 -20.36
C ILE A 160 16.19 17.93 -18.94
N ILE A 161 15.90 19.04 -18.27
CA ILE A 161 16.33 19.27 -16.87
C ILE A 161 15.75 18.19 -15.96
N LEU A 162 14.48 17.84 -16.15
CA LEU A 162 13.81 16.79 -15.37
C LEU A 162 14.52 15.44 -15.48
N ALA A 163 14.89 15.04 -16.70
CA ALA A 163 15.63 13.79 -16.90
C ALA A 163 16.94 13.76 -16.13
N VAL A 164 17.69 14.87 -16.13
CA VAL A 164 18.96 14.99 -15.42
C VAL A 164 18.76 15.04 -13.91
N VAL A 165 17.89 15.92 -13.42
CA VAL A 165 17.65 16.13 -11.98
C VAL A 165 17.06 14.87 -11.35
N TRP A 166 16.10 14.21 -12.00
CA TRP A 166 15.51 12.96 -11.51
C TRP A 166 16.52 11.82 -11.46
N SER A 167 17.34 11.67 -12.51
CA SER A 167 18.41 10.66 -12.53
C SER A 167 19.44 10.90 -11.43
N SER A 168 19.86 12.16 -11.25
CA SER A 168 20.80 12.56 -10.19
C SER A 168 20.24 12.32 -8.81
N TRP A 169 18.96 12.67 -8.57
CA TRP A 169 18.27 12.41 -7.33
C TRP A 169 18.22 10.91 -7.02
N ARG A 170 17.85 10.09 -8.00
CA ARG A 170 17.79 8.63 -7.85
C ARG A 170 19.17 8.04 -7.53
N TRP A 171 20.19 8.46 -8.22
CA TRP A 171 21.56 8.02 -7.95
C TRP A 171 21.99 8.40 -6.52
N ALA A 172 21.78 9.66 -6.13
CA ALA A 172 22.10 10.14 -4.80
C ALA A 172 21.30 9.38 -3.71
N TYR A 173 20.01 9.15 -3.95
CA TYR A 173 19.15 8.42 -3.03
C TYR A 173 19.60 6.97 -2.81
N VAL A 174 19.91 6.23 -3.89
CA VAL A 174 20.42 4.84 -3.78
C VAL A 174 21.75 4.83 -3.03
N ARG A 175 22.62 5.80 -3.29
CA ARG A 175 23.89 5.95 -2.59
C ARG A 175 23.67 6.22 -1.10
N LEU A 176 22.75 7.12 -0.76
CA LEU A 176 22.42 7.47 0.63
C LEU A 176 21.87 6.29 1.41
N ILE A 177 20.93 5.52 0.82
CA ILE A 177 20.36 4.32 1.47
C ILE A 177 21.40 3.22 1.67
N SER A 178 22.39 3.12 0.79
CA SER A 178 23.45 2.11 0.92
C SER A 178 24.40 2.38 2.09
N LEU A 179 24.42 3.60 2.65
CA LEU A 179 25.28 3.95 3.78
C LEU A 179 24.83 3.20 5.04
N ARG A 180 25.70 2.36 5.57
CA ARG A 180 25.46 1.59 6.82
C ARG A 180 25.19 2.49 8.02
N ALA A 181 25.76 3.68 8.05
CA ALA A 181 25.57 4.65 9.13
C ALA A 181 24.12 5.10 9.30
N LEU A 182 23.29 5.00 8.25
CA LEU A 182 21.88 5.37 8.27
C LEU A 182 20.94 4.17 8.47
N ARG A 183 21.48 2.96 8.68
CA ARG A 183 20.68 1.77 8.94
C ARG A 183 20.51 1.60 10.44
N GLU A 184 19.30 1.24 10.85
CA GLU A 184 19.00 0.88 12.25
C GLU A 184 19.54 -0.52 12.51
N LYS A 185 20.37 -0.63 13.54
CA LYS A 185 20.97 -1.89 13.96
C LYS A 185 19.95 -2.70 14.75
N VAL A 186 19.63 -3.87 14.24
CA VAL A 186 18.58 -4.74 14.78
C VAL A 186 19.18 -6.02 15.33
N TYR A 187 18.76 -6.40 16.54
CA TYR A 187 19.03 -7.70 17.12
C TYR A 187 17.75 -8.53 17.13
N LEU A 188 17.82 -9.75 16.60
CA LEU A 188 16.69 -10.67 16.52
C LEU A 188 16.79 -11.73 17.62
N LEU A 189 15.78 -11.73 18.48
CA LEU A 189 15.65 -12.67 19.58
C LEU A 189 14.69 -13.79 19.19
N GLY A 190 15.20 -14.96 18.88
CA GLY A 190 14.42 -16.13 18.48
C GLY A 190 15.06 -16.89 17.32
N ASN A 191 14.73 -18.17 17.19
CA ASN A 191 15.30 -19.08 16.17
C ASN A 191 14.22 -19.89 15.39
N GLY A 192 12.95 -19.69 15.68
CA GLY A 192 11.86 -20.40 14.99
C GLY A 192 11.57 -19.86 13.60
N GLU A 193 10.57 -20.44 12.94
CA GLU A 193 10.13 -20.06 11.60
C GLU A 193 9.81 -18.56 11.48
N ARG A 194 9.24 -17.97 12.55
CA ARG A 194 8.99 -16.52 12.62
C ARG A 194 10.29 -15.70 12.53
N ALA A 195 11.33 -16.11 13.24
CA ALA A 195 12.63 -15.43 13.21
C ALA A 195 13.27 -15.53 11.82
N LEU A 196 13.15 -16.69 11.15
CA LEU A 196 13.64 -16.88 9.79
C LEU A 196 12.90 -15.97 8.80
N ARG A 197 11.58 -15.88 8.88
CA ARG A 197 10.77 -14.98 8.04
C ARG A 197 11.10 -13.50 8.26
N ILE A 198 11.34 -13.09 9.50
CA ILE A 198 11.76 -11.71 9.83
C ILE A 198 13.15 -11.43 9.26
N ARG A 199 14.08 -12.36 9.42
CA ARG A 199 15.43 -12.27 8.86
C ARG A 199 15.38 -12.10 7.35
N GLU A 200 14.70 -13.00 6.66
CA GLU A 200 14.51 -12.94 5.20
C GLU A 200 13.87 -11.61 4.78
N ALA A 201 12.86 -11.16 5.51
CA ALA A 201 12.20 -9.90 5.22
C ALA A 201 13.11 -8.68 5.40
N ILE A 202 14.03 -8.70 6.38
CA ILE A 202 15.03 -7.63 6.59
C ILE A 202 16.10 -7.69 5.50
N GLU A 203 16.62 -8.87 5.18
CA GLU A 203 17.70 -9.07 4.22
C GLU A 203 17.23 -8.74 2.77
N THR A 204 16.00 -9.10 2.41
CA THR A 204 15.44 -8.85 1.08
C THR A 204 14.94 -7.42 0.87
N ARG A 205 14.68 -6.66 1.94
CA ARG A 205 14.06 -5.34 1.88
C ARG A 205 14.98 -4.24 2.40
N SER A 206 15.95 -3.85 1.59
CA SER A 206 16.88 -2.76 1.93
C SER A 206 16.20 -1.42 2.22
N GLU A 207 14.98 -1.21 1.68
CA GLU A 207 14.17 -0.03 1.95
C GLU A 207 13.72 0.10 3.42
N LEU A 208 13.69 -0.99 4.18
CA LEU A 208 13.38 -0.96 5.60
C LEU A 208 14.48 -0.25 6.40
N GLY A 209 15.69 -0.20 5.86
CA GLY A 209 16.82 0.44 6.51
C GLY A 209 17.25 -0.23 7.79
N MET A 210 16.99 -1.51 7.94
CA MET A 210 17.43 -2.34 9.04
C MET A 210 18.72 -3.07 8.67
N ASP A 211 19.61 -3.23 9.64
CA ASP A 211 20.84 -4.04 9.52
C ASP A 211 20.85 -5.06 10.66
N LEU A 212 20.85 -6.33 10.32
CA LEU A 212 20.82 -7.40 11.32
C LEU A 212 22.21 -7.62 11.90
N VAL A 213 22.39 -7.17 13.14
CA VAL A 213 23.68 -7.26 13.85
C VAL A 213 23.89 -8.65 14.44
N GLY A 214 22.81 -9.32 14.85
CA GLY A 214 22.89 -10.66 15.42
C GLY A 214 21.53 -11.31 15.59
N VAL A 215 21.56 -12.62 15.68
CA VAL A 215 20.39 -13.47 15.97
C VAL A 215 20.73 -14.33 17.17
N SER A 216 19.92 -14.30 18.20
CA SER A 216 20.05 -15.26 19.30
C SER A 216 19.35 -16.55 18.90
N SER A 217 20.14 -17.58 18.65
CA SER A 217 19.67 -18.95 18.50
C SER A 217 19.91 -19.71 19.78
N GLY A 218 18.88 -20.32 20.35
CA GLY A 218 19.06 -21.30 21.43
C GLY A 218 19.51 -22.63 20.83
N ASP A 219 20.42 -23.33 21.51
CA ASP A 219 20.72 -24.71 21.15
C ASP A 219 19.50 -25.58 21.41
N ASN A 220 19.09 -26.39 20.42
CA ASN A 220 17.96 -27.33 20.49
C ASN A 220 16.62 -26.76 21.00
N GLY A 221 16.36 -25.46 20.77
CA GLY A 221 15.10 -24.82 21.20
C GLY A 221 15.09 -24.33 22.66
N HIS A 222 16.11 -24.61 23.43
CA HIS A 222 16.29 -24.12 24.81
C HIS A 222 17.13 -22.86 24.80
N PHE A 223 16.53 -21.74 25.18
CA PHE A 223 17.25 -20.50 25.43
C PHE A 223 17.86 -20.55 26.83
N ASN A 224 19.16 -20.45 26.92
CA ASN A 224 19.79 -20.16 28.19
C ASN A 224 19.54 -18.68 28.52
N ILE A 225 18.63 -18.43 29.46
CA ILE A 225 18.21 -17.07 29.86
C ILE A 225 19.41 -16.26 30.36
N GLU A 226 20.38 -16.90 31.05
CA GLU A 226 21.58 -16.21 31.54
C GLU A 226 22.51 -15.75 30.42
N SER A 227 22.72 -16.60 29.40
CA SER A 227 23.54 -16.22 28.24
C SER A 227 22.88 -15.11 27.44
N LEU A 228 21.54 -15.15 27.32
CA LEU A 228 20.75 -14.13 26.67
C LEU A 228 20.77 -12.80 27.43
N ALA A 229 20.61 -12.85 28.76
CA ALA A 229 20.72 -11.70 29.63
C ALA A 229 22.09 -11.04 29.53
N LYS A 230 23.16 -11.84 29.48
CA LYS A 230 24.52 -11.35 29.28
C LYS A 230 24.69 -10.67 27.92
N THR A 231 24.18 -11.31 26.84
CA THR A 231 24.24 -10.73 25.50
C THR A 231 23.47 -9.42 25.40
N LEU A 232 22.28 -9.34 25.98
CA LEU A 232 21.47 -8.12 26.00
C LEU A 232 22.15 -6.99 26.77
N ARG A 233 22.83 -7.30 27.92
CA ARG A 233 23.63 -6.32 28.68
C ARG A 233 24.85 -5.84 27.88
N ASP A 234 25.59 -6.75 27.26
CA ASP A 234 26.74 -6.41 26.41
C ASP A 234 26.34 -5.52 25.23
N LEU A 235 25.18 -5.80 24.58
CA LEU A 235 24.62 -4.99 23.49
C LEU A 235 24.19 -3.60 23.97
N GLN A 236 23.64 -3.52 25.19
CA GLN A 236 23.25 -2.28 25.84
C GLN A 236 24.46 -1.41 26.17
N ASP A 237 25.49 -1.99 26.86
CA ASP A 237 26.69 -1.27 27.32
C ASP A 237 27.49 -0.71 26.13
N ARG A 238 27.57 -1.46 25.04
CA ARG A 238 28.25 -1.05 23.81
C ARG A 238 27.38 -0.15 22.90
N ARG A 239 26.13 0.09 23.24
CA ARG A 239 25.14 0.75 22.32
C ARG A 239 25.22 0.17 20.90
N ALA A 240 25.38 -1.14 20.82
CA ALA A 240 25.60 -1.83 19.55
C ALA A 240 24.33 -2.01 18.72
N VAL A 241 23.14 -1.81 19.33
CA VAL A 241 21.84 -2.01 18.70
C VAL A 241 20.87 -0.88 19.04
N ASP A 242 20.05 -0.54 18.07
CA ASP A 242 18.98 0.45 18.19
C ASP A 242 17.63 -0.21 18.51
N ARG A 243 17.47 -1.48 18.13
CA ARG A 243 16.21 -2.22 18.28
C ARG A 243 16.44 -3.71 18.55
N VAL A 244 15.61 -4.26 19.43
CA VAL A 244 15.49 -5.71 19.67
C VAL A 244 14.12 -6.17 19.18
N ILE A 245 14.09 -7.18 18.30
CA ILE A 245 12.87 -7.81 17.82
C ILE A 245 12.72 -9.15 18.51
N VAL A 246 11.60 -9.32 19.24
CA VAL A 246 11.32 -10.56 19.97
C VAL A 246 10.46 -11.48 19.09
N ALA A 247 11.08 -12.55 18.56
CA ALA A 247 10.48 -13.52 17.66
C ALA A 247 10.32 -14.91 18.30
N LEU A 248 10.20 -14.98 19.63
CA LEU A 248 9.98 -16.23 20.36
C LEU A 248 8.62 -16.82 20.05
N ALA A 249 8.57 -18.12 19.76
CA ALA A 249 7.34 -18.86 19.50
C ALA A 249 6.51 -19.04 20.78
N ASP A 250 7.15 -19.50 21.86
CA ASP A 250 6.55 -19.57 23.19
C ASP A 250 7.15 -18.51 24.12
N ARG A 251 6.28 -17.70 24.69
CA ARG A 251 6.68 -16.56 25.56
C ARG A 251 6.51 -16.89 27.04
N ARG A 252 5.79 -17.97 27.39
CA ARG A 252 5.31 -18.17 28.77
C ARG A 252 6.41 -18.52 29.77
N SER A 253 7.47 -19.21 29.31
CA SER A 253 8.54 -19.68 30.20
C SER A 253 9.94 -19.19 29.85
N ILE A 254 10.12 -18.54 28.68
CA ILE A 254 11.45 -18.29 28.09
C ILE A 254 11.72 -16.78 27.90
N MET A 255 10.72 -15.93 28.11
CA MET A 255 10.87 -14.49 27.86
C MET A 255 11.65 -13.81 28.98
N PRO A 256 12.82 -13.22 28.72
CA PRO A 256 13.61 -12.49 29.70
C PRO A 256 13.00 -11.10 29.94
N VAL A 257 11.92 -11.05 30.70
CA VAL A 257 11.11 -9.82 30.86
C VAL A 257 11.91 -8.70 31.51
N ASN A 258 12.68 -9.02 32.56
CA ASN A 258 13.46 -8.00 33.28
C ASN A 258 14.57 -7.41 32.43
N GLU A 259 15.24 -8.22 31.64
CA GLU A 259 16.32 -7.80 30.73
C GLU A 259 15.76 -6.95 29.60
N LEU A 260 14.67 -7.39 28.99
CA LEU A 260 14.01 -6.61 27.93
C LEU A 260 13.45 -5.28 28.44
N LEU A 261 12.95 -5.25 29.69
CA LEU A 261 12.54 -4.02 30.33
C LEU A 261 13.72 -3.08 30.56
N ASN A 262 14.83 -3.61 31.06
CA ASN A 262 16.04 -2.84 31.25
C ASN A 262 16.58 -2.27 29.95
N VAL A 263 16.66 -3.08 28.88
CA VAL A 263 17.05 -2.66 27.53
C VAL A 263 16.16 -1.52 27.05
N ARG A 264 14.83 -1.63 27.25
CA ARG A 264 13.86 -0.61 26.88
C ARG A 264 14.03 0.69 27.69
N LEU A 265 14.27 0.59 29.00
CA LEU A 265 14.49 1.76 29.86
C LEU A 265 15.76 2.52 29.50
N HIS A 266 16.76 1.86 28.92
CA HIS A 266 17.99 2.48 28.42
C HIS A 266 17.87 3.02 26.98
N GLY A 267 16.64 3.07 26.43
CA GLY A 267 16.35 3.74 25.17
C GLY A 267 16.43 2.86 23.92
N ILE A 268 16.73 1.56 24.06
CA ILE A 268 16.67 0.60 22.95
C ILE A 268 15.20 0.21 22.73
N ARG A 269 14.75 0.20 21.47
CA ARG A 269 13.38 -0.19 21.15
C ARG A 269 13.21 -1.69 21.23
N VAL A 270 12.21 -2.15 21.95
CA VAL A 270 11.80 -3.55 21.98
C VAL A 270 10.47 -3.69 21.26
N GLU A 271 10.44 -4.48 20.19
CA GLU A 271 9.24 -4.73 19.38
C GLU A 271 8.95 -6.22 19.26
N ASP A 272 7.65 -6.53 19.16
CA ASP A 272 7.17 -7.86 18.88
C ASP A 272 7.38 -8.25 17.43
N GLY A 273 7.89 -9.46 17.19
CA GLY A 273 8.16 -9.99 15.85
C GLY A 273 6.90 -10.08 14.98
N THR A 274 5.75 -10.41 15.57
CA THR A 274 4.46 -10.44 14.85
C THR A 274 4.09 -9.04 14.32
N SER A 275 4.30 -8.01 15.13
CA SER A 275 4.04 -6.61 14.73
C SER A 275 4.98 -6.13 13.63
N ILE A 276 6.24 -6.55 13.67
CA ILE A 276 7.21 -6.23 12.60
C ILE A 276 6.83 -6.94 11.31
N LEU A 277 6.51 -8.24 11.36
CA LEU A 277 6.08 -9.00 10.19
C LEU A 277 4.84 -8.37 9.55
N GLU A 278 3.84 -8.01 10.35
CA GLU A 278 2.64 -7.33 9.86
C GLU A 278 2.97 -6.01 9.13
N LYS A 279 3.81 -5.17 9.74
CA LYS A 279 4.22 -3.88 9.15
C LYS A 279 5.00 -4.07 7.84
N VAL A 280 5.84 -5.09 7.78
CA VAL A 280 6.74 -5.35 6.66
C VAL A 280 6.03 -6.09 5.54
N THR A 281 5.22 -7.10 5.85
CA THR A 281 4.58 -7.96 4.84
C THR A 281 3.21 -7.45 4.38
N GLY A 282 2.54 -6.63 5.18
CA GLY A 282 1.16 -6.19 4.93
C GLY A 282 0.15 -7.32 5.06
N LYS A 283 0.46 -8.36 5.88
CA LYS A 283 -0.40 -9.51 6.16
C LYS A 283 -0.30 -9.95 7.62
N ILE A 284 -1.29 -10.65 8.10
CA ILE A 284 -1.36 -11.19 9.47
C ILE A 284 -1.26 -12.71 9.40
N GLU A 285 -0.32 -13.29 10.13
CA GLU A 285 -0.12 -14.73 10.18
C GLU A 285 -1.26 -15.41 10.96
N VAL A 286 -2.08 -16.21 10.27
CA VAL A 286 -3.29 -16.84 10.82
C VAL A 286 -2.94 -17.93 11.83
N ASP A 287 -1.84 -18.68 11.58
CA ASP A 287 -1.43 -19.81 12.43
C ASP A 287 -0.94 -19.36 13.82
N GLU A 288 -0.50 -18.12 13.91
CA GLU A 288 0.06 -17.53 15.12
C GLU A 288 -0.93 -16.63 15.88
N LEU A 289 -2.19 -16.56 15.39
CA LEU A 289 -3.22 -15.74 16.01
C LEU A 289 -3.69 -16.35 17.32
N HIS A 290 -3.50 -15.60 18.41
CA HIS A 290 -4.15 -15.90 19.68
C HIS A 290 -5.53 -15.22 19.75
N PRO A 291 -6.57 -15.88 20.31
CA PRO A 291 -7.89 -15.27 20.50
C PRO A 291 -7.84 -13.92 21.23
N SER A 292 -6.96 -13.79 22.23
CA SER A 292 -6.76 -12.55 22.97
C SER A 292 -6.32 -11.39 22.07
N TRP A 293 -5.54 -11.66 21.03
CA TRP A 293 -5.11 -10.62 20.09
C TRP A 293 -6.26 -10.10 19.21
N LEU A 294 -7.21 -10.98 18.83
CA LEU A 294 -8.40 -10.57 18.10
C LEU A 294 -9.38 -9.79 18.99
N ILE A 295 -9.45 -10.12 20.29
CA ILE A 295 -10.38 -9.49 21.23
C ILE A 295 -9.84 -8.15 21.73
N PHE A 296 -8.57 -8.08 22.11
CA PHE A 296 -7.96 -6.92 22.75
C PHE A 296 -7.09 -6.08 21.82
N GLY A 297 -6.79 -6.61 20.63
CA GLY A 297 -5.97 -5.89 19.64
C GLY A 297 -6.68 -4.68 19.07
N ASP A 298 -5.96 -3.57 18.97
CA ASP A 298 -6.45 -2.37 18.29
C ASP A 298 -6.74 -2.63 16.81
N GLY A 299 -7.79 -2.00 16.27
CA GLY A 299 -8.04 -1.90 14.84
C GLY A 299 -9.26 -2.66 14.33
N PHE A 300 -9.77 -3.67 15.02
CA PHE A 300 -10.98 -4.39 14.60
C PHE A 300 -12.29 -3.62 14.86
N HIS A 301 -12.21 -2.42 15.44
CA HIS A 301 -13.36 -1.56 15.72
C HIS A 301 -13.49 -0.43 14.69
N LEU A 302 -14.56 -0.48 13.93
CA LEU A 302 -14.95 0.65 13.07
C LEU A 302 -15.93 1.54 13.85
N THR A 303 -15.51 2.78 14.11
CA THR A 303 -16.44 3.77 14.66
C THR A 303 -17.54 4.08 13.62
N GLN A 304 -18.74 4.41 14.08
CA GLN A 304 -19.88 4.78 13.23
C GLN A 304 -19.52 5.85 12.18
N ARG A 305 -18.75 6.87 12.60
CA ARG A 305 -18.28 7.94 11.71
C ARG A 305 -17.40 7.42 10.56
N ARG A 306 -16.46 6.52 10.84
CA ARG A 306 -15.60 5.91 9.81
C ARG A 306 -16.42 5.05 8.85
N TRP A 307 -17.40 4.33 9.38
CA TRP A 307 -18.33 3.54 8.58
C TRP A 307 -19.13 4.39 7.60
N PHE A 308 -19.66 5.53 8.07
CA PHE A 308 -20.43 6.47 7.27
C PHE A 308 -19.57 7.12 6.16
N LEU A 309 -18.38 7.62 6.50
CA LEU A 309 -17.45 8.21 5.52
C LEU A 309 -17.08 7.22 4.42
N ARG A 310 -16.75 5.98 4.78
CA ARG A 310 -16.46 4.92 3.80
C ARG A 310 -17.66 4.62 2.90
N ARG A 311 -18.87 4.65 3.46
CA ARG A 311 -20.10 4.45 2.67
C ARG A 311 -20.27 5.54 1.63
N ILE A 312 -20.07 6.80 2.00
CA ILE A 312 -20.14 7.93 1.06
C ILE A 312 -19.12 7.75 -0.05
N ILE A 313 -17.86 7.51 0.29
CA ILE A 313 -16.79 7.35 -0.70
C ILE A 313 -17.06 6.15 -1.63
N SER A 314 -17.46 5.00 -1.08
CA SER A 314 -17.83 3.84 -1.91
C SER A 314 -18.98 4.15 -2.86
N THR A 315 -19.97 4.92 -2.41
CA THR A 315 -21.12 5.32 -3.26
C THR A 315 -20.69 6.30 -4.35
N LEU A 316 -19.85 7.29 -4.02
CA LEU A 316 -19.33 8.25 -5.01
C LEU A 316 -18.47 7.55 -6.07
N LEU A 317 -17.59 6.64 -5.67
CA LEU A 317 -16.80 5.83 -6.60
C LEU A 317 -17.68 4.95 -7.49
N ALA A 318 -18.71 4.34 -6.90
CA ALA A 318 -19.67 3.53 -7.65
C ALA A 318 -20.45 4.37 -8.67
N LEU A 319 -20.90 5.57 -8.31
CA LEU A 319 -21.58 6.49 -9.22
C LEU A 319 -20.66 6.95 -10.34
N ALA A 320 -19.42 7.34 -10.02
CA ALA A 320 -18.44 7.74 -11.03
C ALA A 320 -18.17 6.59 -12.03
N LEU A 321 -17.99 5.36 -11.52
CA LEU A 321 -17.78 4.20 -12.36
C LEU A 321 -19.03 3.85 -13.18
N THR A 322 -20.25 4.05 -12.63
CA THR A 322 -21.50 3.87 -13.38
C THR A 322 -21.55 4.82 -14.58
N ILE A 323 -21.28 6.10 -14.37
CA ILE A 323 -21.30 7.12 -15.44
C ILE A 323 -20.27 6.75 -16.53
N LEU A 324 -19.06 6.36 -16.12
CA LEU A 324 -17.98 5.98 -17.04
C LEU A 324 -18.33 4.72 -17.86
N THR A 325 -18.98 3.73 -17.24
CA THR A 325 -19.27 2.44 -17.87
C THR A 325 -20.65 2.37 -18.54
N LEU A 326 -21.50 3.37 -18.31
CA LEU A 326 -22.86 3.42 -18.87
C LEU A 326 -22.91 3.20 -20.39
N PRO A 327 -22.05 3.84 -21.22
CA PRO A 327 -22.06 3.61 -22.67
C PRO A 327 -21.60 2.20 -23.08
N LEU A 328 -20.82 1.51 -22.21
CA LEU A 328 -20.34 0.17 -22.50
C LEU A 328 -21.37 -0.93 -22.22
N ILE A 329 -22.31 -0.69 -21.30
CA ILE A 329 -23.33 -1.67 -20.89
C ILE A 329 -24.17 -2.19 -22.07
N PRO A 330 -24.77 -1.36 -22.95
CA PRO A 330 -25.53 -1.85 -24.08
C PRO A 330 -24.67 -2.63 -25.08
N ILE A 331 -23.44 -2.19 -25.34
CA ILE A 331 -22.49 -2.87 -26.23
C ILE A 331 -22.18 -4.27 -25.70
N ILE A 332 -21.81 -4.38 -24.42
CA ILE A 332 -21.53 -5.66 -23.77
C ILE A 332 -22.76 -6.56 -23.79
N THR A 333 -23.94 -6.01 -23.54
CA THR A 333 -25.22 -6.73 -23.55
C THR A 333 -25.51 -7.36 -24.92
N ILE A 334 -25.34 -6.59 -25.99
CA ILE A 334 -25.54 -7.06 -27.37
C ILE A 334 -24.52 -8.17 -27.69
N LEU A 335 -23.23 -7.97 -27.38
CA LEU A 335 -22.19 -8.93 -27.66
C LEU A 335 -22.36 -10.26 -26.89
N ILE A 336 -22.84 -10.21 -25.63
CA ILE A 336 -23.17 -11.43 -24.89
C ILE A 336 -24.31 -12.18 -25.56
N LYS A 337 -25.37 -11.49 -26.02
CA LYS A 337 -26.51 -12.10 -26.69
C LYS A 337 -26.15 -12.71 -28.03
N LEU A 338 -25.25 -12.08 -28.78
CA LEU A 338 -24.78 -12.59 -30.07
C LEU A 338 -23.84 -13.82 -29.92
N THR A 339 -23.12 -13.92 -28.81
CA THR A 339 -22.11 -14.97 -28.62
C THR A 339 -22.66 -16.21 -27.90
N SER A 340 -23.75 -16.10 -27.15
CA SER A 340 -24.32 -17.26 -26.46
C SER A 340 -25.81 -17.04 -26.11
N PRO A 341 -26.69 -18.06 -26.24
CA PRO A 341 -28.09 -17.98 -25.84
C PRO A 341 -28.23 -17.89 -24.32
N GLY A 342 -29.32 -17.17 -23.86
CA GLY A 342 -29.64 -17.07 -22.42
C GLY A 342 -29.55 -15.68 -21.83
N PRO A 343 -29.64 -15.51 -20.50
CA PRO A 343 -29.66 -14.22 -19.83
C PRO A 343 -28.30 -13.52 -19.89
N VAL A 344 -28.29 -12.17 -19.93
CA VAL A 344 -27.06 -11.34 -19.95
C VAL A 344 -26.39 -11.29 -18.59
N LEU A 345 -27.20 -11.21 -17.55
CA LEU A 345 -26.72 -11.14 -16.15
C LEU A 345 -26.71 -12.54 -15.55
N TYR A 346 -25.64 -12.82 -14.86
CA TYR A 346 -25.45 -13.99 -13.99
C TYR A 346 -25.59 -13.55 -12.55
N ARG A 347 -26.40 -14.28 -11.78
CA ARG A 347 -26.64 -14.05 -10.36
C ARG A 347 -26.06 -15.20 -9.57
N GLN A 348 -25.26 -14.91 -8.56
CA GLN A 348 -24.63 -15.92 -7.71
C GLN A 348 -24.73 -15.54 -6.24
N LYS A 349 -25.15 -16.48 -5.41
CA LYS A 349 -25.17 -16.28 -3.95
C LYS A 349 -23.74 -16.16 -3.41
N ARG A 350 -23.52 -15.14 -2.59
CA ARG A 350 -22.24 -14.86 -1.95
C ARG A 350 -22.44 -14.49 -0.49
N VAL A 351 -21.41 -14.74 0.33
CA VAL A 351 -21.41 -14.39 1.76
C VAL A 351 -20.87 -12.99 1.94
N GLY A 352 -21.63 -12.16 2.63
CA GLY A 352 -21.32 -10.76 2.89
C GLY A 352 -21.09 -10.45 4.36
N LEU A 353 -21.38 -9.20 4.73
CA LEU A 353 -21.21 -8.69 6.10
C LEU A 353 -21.92 -9.57 7.14
N ARG A 354 -21.20 -9.95 8.20
CA ARG A 354 -21.69 -10.78 9.30
C ARG A 354 -22.29 -12.12 8.85
N GLY A 355 -21.75 -12.68 7.75
CA GLY A 355 -22.22 -13.96 7.22
C GLY A 355 -23.54 -13.91 6.45
N ARG A 356 -24.15 -12.74 6.21
CA ARG A 356 -25.40 -12.62 5.45
C ARG A 356 -25.17 -12.96 3.98
N VAL A 357 -26.01 -13.83 3.43
CA VAL A 357 -25.95 -14.19 2.01
C VAL A 357 -26.67 -13.14 1.19
N PHE A 358 -26.08 -12.75 0.05
CA PHE A 358 -26.66 -11.81 -0.91
C PHE A 358 -26.45 -12.29 -2.35
N ASP A 359 -27.20 -11.74 -3.29
CA ASP A 359 -27.06 -12.02 -4.71
C ASP A 359 -26.03 -11.08 -5.35
N CYS A 360 -24.89 -11.63 -5.78
CA CYS A 360 -23.84 -10.92 -6.48
C CYS A 360 -24.12 -10.96 -7.99
N PHE A 361 -24.12 -9.80 -8.65
CA PHE A 361 -24.40 -9.67 -10.07
C PHE A 361 -23.13 -9.58 -10.90
N LYS A 362 -23.10 -10.30 -12.04
CA LYS A 362 -22.03 -10.23 -13.03
C LYS A 362 -22.61 -10.31 -14.43
N PHE A 363 -21.87 -9.87 -15.43
CA PHE A 363 -22.14 -10.28 -16.78
C PHE A 363 -21.81 -11.75 -16.98
N ARG A 364 -22.64 -12.43 -17.76
CA ARG A 364 -22.41 -13.83 -18.05
C ARG A 364 -21.17 -14.01 -18.94
N THR A 365 -20.24 -14.84 -18.48
CA THR A 365 -18.99 -15.17 -19.16
C THR A 365 -18.87 -16.65 -19.49
N MET A 366 -19.75 -17.48 -18.94
CA MET A 366 -19.81 -18.92 -19.17
C MET A 366 -21.10 -19.33 -19.87
N ARG A 367 -21.13 -20.55 -20.42
CA ARG A 367 -22.34 -21.16 -20.95
C ARG A 367 -23.38 -21.35 -19.83
N CYS A 368 -24.68 -21.42 -20.20
CA CYS A 368 -25.77 -21.53 -19.21
C CYS A 368 -25.72 -22.84 -18.41
N ASP A 369 -25.22 -23.90 -18.99
CA ASP A 369 -25.08 -25.25 -18.45
C ASP A 369 -23.75 -25.51 -17.72
N ALA A 370 -22.95 -24.48 -17.49
CA ALA A 370 -21.57 -24.60 -17.02
C ALA A 370 -21.42 -25.30 -15.65
N GLU A 371 -22.44 -25.33 -14.80
CA GLU A 371 -22.41 -25.96 -13.48
C GLU A 371 -23.41 -27.14 -13.38
N ALA A 372 -24.04 -27.56 -14.50
CA ALA A 372 -25.05 -28.60 -14.46
C ALA A 372 -24.50 -29.95 -14.01
N ASP A 373 -23.33 -30.33 -14.49
CA ASP A 373 -22.71 -31.64 -14.22
C ASP A 373 -21.72 -31.63 -13.05
N SER A 374 -20.99 -30.51 -12.87
CA SER A 374 -19.86 -30.45 -11.92
C SER A 374 -20.21 -29.78 -10.57
N GLY A 375 -21.39 -29.16 -10.46
CA GLY A 375 -21.73 -28.35 -9.30
C GLY A 375 -20.80 -27.14 -9.08
N PRO A 376 -20.76 -26.59 -7.86
CA PRO A 376 -19.92 -25.44 -7.54
C PRO A 376 -18.42 -25.79 -7.53
N THR A 377 -17.69 -25.43 -8.57
CA THR A 377 -16.25 -25.62 -8.67
C THR A 377 -15.54 -24.29 -8.89
N TRP A 378 -14.28 -24.19 -8.44
CA TRP A 378 -13.42 -23.06 -8.79
C TRP A 378 -13.11 -23.11 -10.30
N ALA A 379 -13.10 -21.96 -10.95
CA ALA A 379 -12.73 -21.87 -12.36
C ALA A 379 -11.21 -22.01 -12.51
N SER A 380 -10.78 -22.80 -13.48
CA SER A 380 -9.37 -22.90 -13.90
C SER A 380 -9.03 -21.82 -14.94
N ASP A 381 -7.74 -21.64 -15.23
CA ASP A 381 -7.27 -20.62 -16.18
C ASP A 381 -7.79 -20.86 -17.60
N ASP A 382 -7.84 -22.12 -18.08
CA ASP A 382 -8.36 -22.52 -19.37
C ASP A 382 -9.66 -23.33 -19.24
N ASP A 383 -10.61 -22.82 -18.47
CA ASP A 383 -11.89 -23.46 -18.24
C ASP A 383 -12.74 -23.50 -19.54
N PRO A 384 -13.05 -24.71 -20.08
CA PRO A 384 -13.78 -24.86 -21.33
C PRO A 384 -15.23 -24.33 -21.29
N ARG A 385 -15.75 -24.05 -20.10
CA ARG A 385 -17.08 -23.47 -19.89
C ARG A 385 -17.14 -21.99 -20.24
N ILE A 386 -15.99 -21.32 -20.36
CA ILE A 386 -15.90 -19.88 -20.64
C ILE A 386 -16.08 -19.61 -22.13
N THR A 387 -16.96 -18.70 -22.50
CA THR A 387 -17.14 -18.26 -23.90
C THR A 387 -15.94 -17.41 -24.35
N ARG A 388 -15.69 -17.33 -25.68
CA ARG A 388 -14.60 -16.50 -26.24
C ARG A 388 -14.71 -15.04 -25.79
N PHE A 389 -15.91 -14.48 -25.87
CA PHE A 389 -16.14 -13.11 -25.38
C PHE A 389 -16.10 -13.02 -23.86
N GLY A 390 -16.54 -14.05 -23.15
CA GLY A 390 -16.41 -14.19 -21.71
C GLY A 390 -14.96 -14.14 -21.23
N LYS A 391 -14.01 -14.76 -21.97
CA LYS A 391 -12.57 -14.68 -21.70
C LYS A 391 -12.06 -13.23 -21.77
N PHE A 392 -12.50 -12.46 -22.77
CA PHE A 392 -12.19 -11.04 -22.87
C PHE A 392 -12.78 -10.23 -21.69
N LEU A 393 -14.06 -10.45 -21.36
CA LEU A 393 -14.72 -9.75 -20.25
C LEU A 393 -14.01 -10.00 -18.90
N ARG A 394 -13.62 -11.26 -18.62
CA ARG A 394 -12.87 -11.62 -17.41
C ARG A 394 -11.51 -10.96 -17.39
N ARG A 395 -10.79 -11.01 -18.51
CA ARG A 395 -9.45 -10.42 -18.62
C ARG A 395 -9.46 -8.90 -18.41
N SER A 396 -10.49 -8.21 -18.90
CA SER A 396 -10.67 -6.77 -18.72
C SER A 396 -11.42 -6.39 -17.43
N ARG A 397 -11.88 -7.35 -16.62
CA ARG A 397 -12.73 -7.14 -15.44
C ARG A 397 -14.08 -6.48 -15.73
N LEU A 398 -14.47 -6.38 -17.00
CA LEU A 398 -15.76 -5.80 -17.39
C LEU A 398 -16.94 -6.68 -16.96
N ASP A 399 -16.73 -7.97 -16.74
CA ASP A 399 -17.75 -8.87 -16.20
C ASP A 399 -18.24 -8.47 -14.80
N GLU A 400 -17.45 -7.74 -14.04
CA GLU A 400 -17.75 -7.32 -12.67
C GLU A 400 -18.50 -5.97 -12.59
N ILE A 401 -18.71 -5.25 -13.72
CA ILE A 401 -19.45 -3.98 -13.76
C ILE A 401 -20.82 -4.06 -13.05
N PRO A 402 -21.66 -5.11 -13.23
CA PRO A 402 -22.95 -5.18 -12.55
C PRO A 402 -22.87 -5.21 -11.02
N GLN A 403 -21.72 -5.54 -10.41
CA GLN A 403 -21.52 -5.47 -8.95
C GLN A 403 -21.59 -4.04 -8.41
N ILE A 404 -21.46 -3.03 -9.27
CA ILE A 404 -21.72 -1.63 -8.90
C ILE A 404 -23.10 -1.49 -8.27
N TRP A 405 -24.09 -2.20 -8.78
CA TRP A 405 -25.43 -2.25 -8.21
C TRP A 405 -25.44 -2.79 -6.78
N ASN A 406 -24.65 -3.84 -6.49
CA ASN A 406 -24.51 -4.35 -5.13
C ASN A 406 -23.88 -3.32 -4.18
N VAL A 407 -22.94 -2.48 -4.69
CA VAL A 407 -22.35 -1.40 -3.89
C VAL A 407 -23.40 -0.31 -3.63
N LEU A 408 -24.17 0.12 -4.62
CA LEU A 408 -25.19 1.13 -4.46
C LEU A 408 -26.30 0.67 -3.51
N ARG A 409 -26.70 -0.59 -3.60
CA ARG A 409 -27.67 -1.22 -2.70
C ARG A 409 -27.14 -1.36 -1.27
N GLY A 410 -25.83 -1.53 -1.08
CA GLY A 410 -25.19 -1.65 0.23
C GLY A 410 -24.85 -3.06 0.65
N ASP A 411 -25.06 -4.05 -0.22
CA ASP A 411 -24.62 -5.42 -0.01
C ASP A 411 -23.08 -5.52 -0.01
N MET A 412 -22.44 -4.67 -0.84
CA MET A 412 -21.00 -4.56 -0.98
C MET A 412 -20.47 -3.15 -0.67
N ALA A 413 -19.18 -3.05 -0.47
CA ALA A 413 -18.41 -1.81 -0.54
C ALA A 413 -17.60 -1.80 -1.84
N PHE A 414 -17.02 -0.65 -2.20
CA PHE A 414 -16.09 -0.60 -3.34
C PHE A 414 -14.81 -1.40 -3.01
N VAL A 415 -14.30 -1.23 -1.79
CA VAL A 415 -13.11 -1.92 -1.26
C VAL A 415 -13.48 -2.80 -0.07
N GLY A 416 -13.01 -4.05 -0.10
CA GLY A 416 -13.22 -5.04 0.96
C GLY A 416 -12.73 -6.43 0.56
N PRO A 417 -12.82 -7.42 1.47
CA PRO A 417 -12.56 -8.82 1.14
C PRO A 417 -13.43 -9.30 -0.02
N ARG A 418 -12.87 -10.11 -0.93
CA ARG A 418 -13.65 -10.66 -2.04
C ARG A 418 -14.73 -11.62 -1.51
N PRO A 419 -16.02 -11.47 -1.89
CA PRO A 419 -17.07 -12.36 -1.40
C PRO A 419 -16.92 -13.76 -1.98
N GLU A 420 -17.05 -14.78 -1.12
CA GLU A 420 -16.99 -16.18 -1.50
C GLU A 420 -18.38 -16.83 -1.50
N ARG A 421 -18.51 -17.98 -2.16
CA ARG A 421 -19.73 -18.78 -2.21
C ARG A 421 -20.00 -19.42 -0.84
N PRO A 422 -21.28 -19.58 -0.41
CA PRO A 422 -21.59 -20.20 0.87
C PRO A 422 -20.98 -21.59 1.05
N GLU A 423 -20.98 -22.40 -0.01
CA GLU A 423 -20.44 -23.76 -0.02
C GLU A 423 -18.93 -23.76 0.31
N PHE A 424 -18.19 -22.82 -0.30
CA PHE A 424 -16.75 -22.69 -0.03
C PHE A 424 -16.48 -22.10 1.36
N VAL A 425 -17.29 -21.14 1.81
CA VAL A 425 -17.16 -20.59 3.17
C VAL A 425 -17.35 -21.67 4.21
N THR A 426 -18.35 -22.55 4.05
CA THR A 426 -18.59 -23.67 4.96
C THR A 426 -17.37 -24.59 5.04
N LYS A 427 -16.82 -25.00 3.90
CA LYS A 427 -15.61 -25.84 3.85
C LYS A 427 -14.40 -25.13 4.46
N LEU A 428 -14.09 -23.91 4.02
CA LEU A 428 -12.91 -23.17 4.44
C LEU A 428 -12.95 -22.80 5.94
N SER A 429 -14.14 -22.57 6.50
CA SER A 429 -14.29 -22.27 7.93
C SER A 429 -14.04 -23.48 8.84
N GLN A 430 -14.11 -24.70 8.31
CA GLN A 430 -13.75 -25.92 9.03
C GLN A 430 -12.23 -26.19 8.97
N GLU A 431 -11.57 -25.81 7.88
CA GLU A 431 -10.17 -26.11 7.64
C GLU A 431 -9.23 -24.96 8.08
N ILE A 432 -9.70 -23.70 8.04
CA ILE A 432 -8.87 -22.53 8.35
C ILE A 432 -9.36 -21.83 9.62
N PRO A 433 -8.53 -21.74 10.67
CA PRO A 433 -8.87 -21.01 11.89
C PRO A 433 -9.24 -19.56 11.59
N TYR A 434 -10.25 -19.04 12.27
CA TYR A 434 -10.70 -17.65 12.18
C TYR A 434 -11.15 -17.19 10.78
N TYR A 435 -11.44 -18.12 9.84
CA TYR A 435 -11.85 -17.77 8.48
C TYR A 435 -13.03 -16.79 8.44
N ASN A 436 -13.99 -16.96 9.34
CA ASN A 436 -15.21 -16.14 9.43
C ASN A 436 -14.95 -14.69 9.86
N VAL A 437 -13.77 -14.36 10.42
CA VAL A 437 -13.41 -12.97 10.79
C VAL A 437 -13.40 -12.06 9.56
N ARG A 438 -13.15 -12.59 8.37
CA ARG A 438 -13.22 -11.83 7.12
C ARG A 438 -14.58 -11.19 6.84
N HIS A 439 -15.65 -11.74 7.42
CA HIS A 439 -17.01 -11.21 7.30
C HIS A 439 -17.31 -10.06 8.28
N ALA A 440 -16.34 -9.63 9.09
CA ALA A 440 -16.47 -8.43 9.92
C ALA A 440 -16.51 -7.14 9.09
N ALA A 441 -16.00 -7.17 7.84
CA ALA A 441 -16.10 -6.07 6.88
C ALA A 441 -17.09 -6.41 5.77
N ARG A 442 -17.64 -5.35 5.09
CA ARG A 442 -18.40 -5.57 3.85
C ARG A 442 -17.47 -6.10 2.77
N PRO A 443 -17.94 -7.07 1.95
CA PRO A 443 -17.16 -7.53 0.80
C PRO A 443 -16.99 -6.40 -0.23
N GLY A 444 -15.88 -6.44 -0.99
CA GLY A 444 -15.54 -5.43 -1.99
C GLY A 444 -15.51 -5.96 -3.41
N ILE A 445 -15.63 -5.04 -4.37
CA ILE A 445 -15.30 -5.31 -5.79
C ILE A 445 -13.80 -5.56 -5.89
N THR A 446 -13.01 -4.73 -5.21
CA THR A 446 -11.57 -4.90 -5.05
C THR A 446 -11.19 -5.00 -3.58
N GLY A 447 -9.98 -5.46 -3.27
CA GLY A 447 -9.51 -5.63 -1.91
C GLY A 447 -8.00 -5.80 -1.80
N TRP A 448 -7.49 -5.67 -0.57
CA TRP A 448 -6.07 -5.77 -0.29
C TRP A 448 -5.47 -7.13 -0.70
N ALA A 449 -6.20 -8.23 -0.47
CA ALA A 449 -5.80 -9.55 -0.93
C ALA A 449 -5.73 -9.61 -2.47
N GLN A 450 -6.68 -9.01 -3.20
CA GLN A 450 -6.74 -9.07 -4.65
C GLN A 450 -5.60 -8.33 -5.36
N ILE A 451 -5.04 -7.28 -4.74
CA ILE A 451 -3.91 -6.52 -5.32
C ILE A 451 -2.54 -7.11 -4.95
N ASN A 452 -2.44 -7.85 -3.84
CA ASN A 452 -1.18 -8.39 -3.34
C ASN A 452 -0.99 -9.88 -3.66
N TYR A 453 -2.07 -10.62 -3.88
CA TYR A 453 -2.06 -12.05 -4.15
C TYR A 453 -2.93 -12.40 -5.34
N GLY A 454 -2.43 -13.30 -6.20
CA GLY A 454 -3.11 -13.71 -7.41
C GLY A 454 -4.34 -14.61 -7.19
N TYR A 455 -4.90 -15.09 -8.27
CA TYR A 455 -5.96 -16.10 -8.24
C TYR A 455 -5.41 -17.43 -7.73
N GLY A 456 -6.18 -18.11 -6.88
CA GLY A 456 -5.86 -19.42 -6.40
C GLY A 456 -7.12 -20.19 -6.00
N SER A 457 -7.04 -21.53 -6.10
CA SER A 457 -8.15 -22.47 -5.95
C SER A 457 -7.85 -23.58 -4.91
N SER A 458 -6.86 -23.38 -4.04
CA SER A 458 -6.54 -24.30 -2.94
C SER A 458 -6.89 -23.69 -1.56
N VAL A 459 -6.87 -24.55 -0.54
CA VAL A 459 -7.08 -24.14 0.86
C VAL A 459 -5.93 -23.27 1.34
N GLU A 460 -4.71 -23.61 0.97
CA GLU A 460 -3.49 -22.86 1.29
C GLU A 460 -3.55 -21.43 0.71
N GLU A 461 -4.02 -21.32 -0.52
CA GLU A 461 -4.21 -20.03 -1.18
C GLU A 461 -5.36 -19.22 -0.56
N ALA A 462 -6.43 -19.89 -0.13
CA ALA A 462 -7.50 -19.25 0.63
C ALA A 462 -7.01 -18.73 2.00
N LYS A 463 -6.10 -19.48 2.65
CA LYS A 463 -5.45 -19.09 3.89
C LYS A 463 -4.52 -17.87 3.67
N GLU A 464 -3.75 -17.86 2.58
CA GLU A 464 -2.90 -16.71 2.25
C GLU A 464 -3.73 -15.45 1.96
N LYS A 465 -4.85 -15.57 1.24
CA LYS A 465 -5.80 -14.46 1.04
C LYS A 465 -6.38 -13.96 2.36
N LEU A 466 -6.71 -14.87 3.27
CA LEU A 466 -7.20 -14.51 4.60
C LEU A 466 -6.19 -13.67 5.39
N ARG A 467 -4.88 -13.96 5.29
CA ARG A 467 -3.83 -13.18 5.94
C ARG A 467 -3.86 -11.70 5.50
N PHE A 468 -4.07 -11.45 4.21
CA PHE A 468 -4.23 -10.10 3.68
C PHE A 468 -5.59 -9.47 4.04
N ASP A 469 -6.68 -10.26 4.04
CA ASP A 469 -8.00 -9.78 4.42
C ASP A 469 -8.04 -9.35 5.90
N LEU A 470 -7.39 -10.09 6.80
CA LEU A 470 -7.28 -9.73 8.21
C LEU A 470 -6.47 -8.45 8.42
N TYR A 471 -5.36 -8.29 7.68
CA TYR A 471 -4.59 -7.04 7.70
C TYR A 471 -5.45 -5.85 7.28
N TYR A 472 -6.20 -6.00 6.20
CA TYR A 472 -7.12 -4.97 5.74
C TYR A 472 -8.18 -4.63 6.80
N ILE A 473 -8.83 -5.64 7.39
CA ILE A 473 -9.87 -5.47 8.41
C ILE A 473 -9.33 -4.73 9.63
N ARG A 474 -8.14 -5.06 10.07
CA ARG A 474 -7.47 -4.39 11.20
C ARG A 474 -7.12 -2.94 10.90
N ASN A 475 -6.67 -2.66 9.67
CA ASN A 475 -6.14 -1.36 9.28
C ASN A 475 -7.12 -0.54 8.43
N ILE A 476 -8.41 -0.87 8.44
CA ILE A 476 -9.43 -0.19 7.64
C ILE A 476 -9.36 1.33 7.83
N SER A 477 -9.15 2.03 6.73
CA SER A 477 -9.17 3.49 6.66
C SER A 477 -9.57 3.95 5.25
N VAL A 478 -10.08 5.18 5.14
CA VAL A 478 -10.40 5.80 3.85
C VAL A 478 -9.16 5.85 2.95
N MET A 479 -7.99 6.16 3.53
CA MET A 479 -6.76 6.26 2.75
C MET A 479 -6.29 4.91 2.23
N LEU A 480 -6.43 3.83 3.02
CA LEU A 480 -6.15 2.48 2.56
C LEU A 480 -7.10 2.07 1.43
N ASP A 481 -8.39 2.43 1.55
CA ASP A 481 -9.37 2.18 0.48
C ASP A 481 -8.97 2.91 -0.82
N LEU A 482 -8.61 4.20 -0.74
CA LEU A 482 -8.14 4.97 -1.91
C LEU A 482 -6.86 4.40 -2.52
N LEU A 483 -5.93 3.97 -1.69
CA LEU A 483 -4.70 3.32 -2.12
C LEU A 483 -5.00 2.01 -2.85
N ILE A 484 -5.93 1.20 -2.34
CA ILE A 484 -6.36 -0.05 -2.99
C ILE A 484 -7.03 0.24 -4.34
N VAL A 485 -7.91 1.24 -4.41
CA VAL A 485 -8.53 1.67 -5.68
C VAL A 485 -7.46 2.09 -6.69
N PHE A 486 -6.47 2.86 -6.26
CA PHE A 486 -5.39 3.30 -7.10
C PHE A 486 -4.55 2.12 -7.65
N TYR A 487 -4.17 1.16 -6.80
CA TYR A 487 -3.47 -0.06 -7.24
C TYR A 487 -4.35 -0.93 -8.16
N THR A 488 -5.66 -0.97 -7.92
CA THR A 488 -6.59 -1.71 -8.78
C THR A 488 -6.65 -1.11 -10.18
N LEU A 489 -6.79 0.21 -10.30
CA LEU A 489 -6.78 0.91 -11.58
C LEU A 489 -5.48 0.60 -12.35
N ARG A 490 -4.36 0.65 -11.65
CA ARG A 490 -3.07 0.29 -12.22
C ARG A 490 -3.04 -1.15 -12.71
N ALA A 491 -3.52 -2.12 -11.91
CA ALA A 491 -3.55 -3.54 -12.28
C ALA A 491 -4.42 -3.78 -13.52
N VAL A 492 -5.57 -3.10 -13.63
CA VAL A 492 -6.46 -3.17 -14.80
C VAL A 492 -5.79 -2.60 -16.06
N ILE A 493 -5.14 -1.44 -15.97
CA ILE A 493 -4.48 -0.79 -17.11
C ILE A 493 -3.27 -1.60 -17.60
N ILE A 494 -2.45 -2.15 -16.68
CA ILE A 494 -1.24 -2.94 -17.05
C ILE A 494 -1.63 -4.36 -17.49
N GLY A 495 -2.84 -4.83 -17.15
CA GLY A 495 -3.25 -6.22 -17.38
C GLY A 495 -2.54 -7.22 -16.45
N ARG A 496 -1.91 -6.76 -15.37
CA ARG A 496 -1.31 -7.60 -14.32
C ARG A 496 -2.35 -7.91 -13.25
N GLY A 497 -2.48 -9.16 -12.87
CA GLY A 497 -3.47 -9.62 -11.89
C GLY A 497 -4.71 -10.26 -12.49
N VAL A 498 -4.68 -10.48 -13.79
CA VAL A 498 -5.64 -11.30 -14.52
C VAL A 498 -4.92 -12.58 -14.92
N ARG A 499 -4.99 -13.56 -14.06
CA ARG A 499 -4.76 -14.98 -14.39
C ARG A 499 -6.01 -15.75 -14.05
#